data_c610f5823c0fb8dc43852eee9a17f977
#
_entry.id   c610f5823c0fb8dc43852eee9a17f977
#
_cell.length_a   1.000
_cell.length_b   1.000
_cell.length_c   1.000
_cell.angle_alpha   90.00
_cell.angle_beta   90.00
_cell.angle_gamma   90.00
#
_symmetry.space_group_name_H-M   'P 1'
#
loop_
_entity.id
_entity.type
_entity.pdbx_description
1 polymer ?
#
loop_
_entity_poly.entity_id
_entity_poly.type
_entity_poly.pdbx_seq_one_letter_code
_entity_poly.pdbx_strand_id
1 'polypeptide(L)'
;MTDKPRVILSALADEAAWQKTAEQQFSALAALGLQYYTLRFIDAGQGVKNVMQLTTGEITKIRHLQDEYGLNVTSIGSPLGKVKLLDVEDGTQNRFVPFKKYLKDVQQACDLAHAFETKLIRGFSFYHPKGSDPREHLAQAIDQLGQIAEVCHRSDLTYGLEVEANLVGQTGDLCAELYKQVDHPAIVLIFDGANIVTQGYNASETFEQYLAMKPGLGWLHIKDYRNPPGTQRTTHVDEEALKHFVPCDIGDSGHEMILRDFKGSIPKLEATLKRRGIPGVFFDLEPHVRGGGQFGGFSGPDGLGLALRALCKVLDYVGIDYHLRDYDDIVASRGL
;
A
#
# COMPACT_ATOMS: atom_id res chain seq x y z
N MET A 1 27.15 12.86 -16.15
CA MET A 1 26.47 12.65 -14.85
C MET A 1 25.60 11.44 -15.05
N THR A 2 25.79 10.38 -14.29
CA THR A 2 24.86 9.23 -14.33
C THR A 2 23.53 9.72 -13.75
N ASP A 3 22.46 9.61 -14.53
CA ASP A 3 21.11 9.96 -14.03
C ASP A 3 20.82 9.19 -12.74
N LYS A 4 20.43 9.92 -11.71
CA LYS A 4 20.00 9.29 -10.46
C LYS A 4 18.75 8.44 -10.74
N PRO A 5 18.62 7.25 -10.12
CA PRO A 5 17.38 6.50 -10.25
C PRO A 5 16.22 7.29 -9.65
N ARG A 6 15.08 7.28 -10.34
CA ARG A 6 13.91 8.10 -9.99
C ARG A 6 12.74 7.23 -9.54
N VAL A 7 11.99 7.73 -8.57
CA VAL A 7 10.74 7.13 -8.09
C VAL A 7 9.58 8.12 -8.23
N ILE A 8 8.36 7.59 -8.23
CA ILE A 8 7.13 8.38 -8.23
C ILE A 8 6.58 8.39 -6.81
N LEU A 9 6.39 9.58 -6.25
CA LEU A 9 5.77 9.74 -4.94
C LEU A 9 4.26 9.72 -5.06
N SER A 10 3.63 8.98 -4.18
CA SER A 10 2.20 8.77 -4.06
C SER A 10 1.80 8.77 -2.60
N ALA A 11 0.51 8.80 -2.31
CA ALA A 11 0.00 8.66 -0.96
C ALA A 11 -1.37 7.97 -0.97
N LEU A 12 -1.73 7.27 0.10
CA LEU A 12 -3.11 6.92 0.35
C LEU A 12 -3.90 8.21 0.59
N ALA A 13 -4.80 8.54 -0.34
CA ALA A 13 -5.43 9.87 -0.38
C ALA A 13 -6.22 10.20 0.91
N ASP A 14 -6.83 9.20 1.51
CA ASP A 14 -7.62 9.36 2.73
C ASP A 14 -6.80 9.71 3.98
N GLU A 15 -5.46 9.57 3.91
CA GLU A 15 -4.54 10.09 4.92
C GLU A 15 -4.52 11.63 4.96
N ALA A 16 -4.79 12.28 3.83
CA ALA A 16 -4.66 13.72 3.67
C ALA A 16 -5.84 14.52 4.26
N ALA A 17 -6.96 13.89 4.59
CA ALA A 17 -8.19 14.62 4.87
C ALA A 17 -8.93 14.13 6.13
N TRP A 18 -9.34 15.08 6.99
CA TRP A 18 -10.07 14.79 8.22
C TRP A 18 -11.44 14.13 7.97
N GLN A 19 -12.20 14.65 7.02
CA GLN A 19 -13.54 14.16 6.71
C GLN A 19 -13.54 13.19 5.54
N LYS A 20 -12.37 12.91 4.97
CA LYS A 20 -12.17 12.01 3.82
C LYS A 20 -13.05 12.39 2.60
N THR A 21 -13.48 13.65 2.46
CA THR A 21 -14.17 14.09 1.25
C THR A 21 -13.20 14.12 0.07
N ALA A 22 -13.68 13.79 -1.14
CA ALA A 22 -12.86 13.80 -2.36
C ALA A 22 -12.16 15.14 -2.57
N GLU A 23 -12.89 16.24 -2.36
CA GLU A 23 -12.38 17.61 -2.49
C GLU A 23 -11.21 17.88 -1.52
N GLN A 24 -11.35 17.51 -0.25
CA GLN A 24 -10.28 17.72 0.73
C GLN A 24 -9.06 16.86 0.45
N GLN A 25 -9.26 15.60 0.05
CA GLN A 25 -8.16 14.70 -0.32
C GLN A 25 -7.37 15.28 -1.50
N PHE A 26 -8.05 15.61 -2.58
CA PHE A 26 -7.40 16.01 -3.83
C PHE A 26 -6.76 17.40 -3.74
N SER A 27 -7.41 18.36 -3.06
CA SER A 27 -6.80 19.67 -2.82
C SER A 27 -5.53 19.57 -1.98
N ALA A 28 -5.51 18.72 -0.94
CA ALA A 28 -4.33 18.51 -0.12
C ALA A 28 -3.19 17.84 -0.90
N LEU A 29 -3.48 16.81 -1.71
CA LEU A 29 -2.48 16.15 -2.55
C LEU A 29 -1.89 17.10 -3.60
N ALA A 30 -2.76 17.85 -4.28
CA ALA A 30 -2.33 18.86 -5.26
C ALA A 30 -1.47 19.95 -4.61
N ALA A 31 -1.86 20.46 -3.43
CA ALA A 31 -1.09 21.45 -2.68
C ALA A 31 0.29 20.94 -2.23
N LEU A 32 0.45 19.65 -2.02
CA LEU A 32 1.73 18.99 -1.71
C LEU A 32 2.57 18.67 -2.97
N GLY A 33 2.05 18.92 -4.17
CA GLY A 33 2.72 18.60 -5.42
C GLY A 33 2.67 17.12 -5.80
N LEU A 34 1.84 16.30 -5.13
CA LEU A 34 1.64 14.91 -5.49
C LEU A 34 0.75 14.81 -6.73
N GLN A 35 1.14 13.96 -7.67
CA GLN A 35 0.38 13.68 -8.90
C GLN A 35 -0.35 12.34 -8.83
N TYR A 36 0.09 11.44 -7.96
CA TYR A 36 -0.43 10.08 -7.86
C TYR A 36 -0.97 9.80 -6.47
N TYR A 37 -2.01 8.98 -6.38
CA TYR A 37 -2.59 8.57 -5.11
C TYR A 37 -3.18 7.16 -5.15
N THR A 38 -3.16 6.47 -4.03
CA THR A 38 -3.91 5.22 -3.82
C THR A 38 -5.30 5.55 -3.31
N LEU A 39 -6.33 5.03 -4.00
CA LEU A 39 -7.73 5.23 -3.65
C LEU A 39 -8.19 4.13 -2.70
N ARG A 40 -8.43 4.46 -1.42
CA ARG A 40 -8.86 3.51 -0.37
C ARG A 40 -10.22 3.88 0.23
N PHE A 41 -10.32 4.98 0.96
CA PHE A 41 -11.54 5.49 1.54
C PHE A 41 -11.82 6.91 1.03
N ILE A 42 -13.07 7.17 0.63
CA ILE A 42 -13.44 8.47 0.08
C ILE A 42 -14.92 8.76 0.31
N ASP A 43 -15.26 10.01 0.57
CA ASP A 43 -16.63 10.52 0.54
C ASP A 43 -16.81 11.35 -0.74
N ALA A 44 -17.63 10.84 -1.64
CA ALA A 44 -18.07 11.52 -2.85
C ALA A 44 -19.42 12.26 -2.68
N GLY A 45 -19.84 12.52 -1.42
CA GLY A 45 -21.08 13.20 -1.06
C GLY A 45 -22.20 12.28 -0.58
N GLN A 46 -21.89 11.00 -0.28
CA GLN A 46 -22.79 10.00 0.26
C GLN A 46 -22.24 9.35 1.54
N GLY A 47 -21.31 10.03 2.23
CA GLY A 47 -20.56 9.51 3.35
C GLY A 47 -19.30 8.73 2.93
N VAL A 48 -18.42 8.50 3.90
CA VAL A 48 -17.14 7.79 3.66
C VAL A 48 -17.41 6.33 3.30
N LYS A 49 -16.87 5.89 2.18
CA LYS A 49 -16.93 4.51 1.70
C LYS A 49 -15.53 3.97 1.39
N ASN A 50 -15.37 2.67 1.58
CA ASN A 50 -14.24 1.98 0.94
C ASN A 50 -14.44 1.98 -0.58
N VAL A 51 -13.36 2.04 -1.33
CA VAL A 51 -13.38 2.05 -2.81
C VAL A 51 -14.24 0.93 -3.39
N MET A 52 -14.29 -0.24 -2.75
CA MET A 52 -15.11 -1.38 -3.17
C MET A 52 -16.63 -1.16 -3.02
N GLN A 53 -17.06 -0.08 -2.38
CA GLN A 53 -18.48 0.24 -2.11
C GLN A 53 -19.00 1.40 -2.99
N LEU A 54 -18.16 1.93 -3.86
CA LEU A 54 -18.51 3.07 -4.71
C LEU A 54 -19.55 2.68 -5.77
N THR A 55 -20.54 3.53 -5.94
CA THR A 55 -21.50 3.44 -7.03
C THR A 55 -20.92 4.04 -8.32
N THR A 56 -21.49 3.71 -9.46
CA THR A 56 -21.11 4.30 -10.76
C THR A 56 -21.15 5.83 -10.76
N GLY A 57 -22.16 6.43 -10.11
CA GLY A 57 -22.27 7.90 -10.00
C GLY A 57 -21.15 8.50 -9.17
N GLU A 58 -20.75 7.85 -8.07
CA GLU A 58 -19.63 8.29 -7.25
C GLU A 58 -18.29 8.15 -7.98
N ILE A 59 -18.09 7.05 -8.72
CA ILE A 59 -16.90 6.85 -9.57
C ILE A 59 -16.80 7.98 -10.59
N THR A 60 -17.88 8.32 -11.29
CA THR A 60 -17.90 9.42 -12.27
C THR A 60 -17.53 10.76 -11.63
N LYS A 61 -18.10 11.04 -10.44
CA LYS A 61 -17.81 12.29 -9.71
C LYS A 61 -16.33 12.36 -9.25
N ILE A 62 -15.82 11.26 -8.72
CA ILE A 62 -14.40 11.18 -8.28
C ILE A 62 -13.47 11.38 -9.48
N ARG A 63 -13.73 10.75 -10.61
CA ARG A 63 -12.94 10.92 -11.83
C ARG A 63 -12.94 12.37 -12.32
N HIS A 64 -14.10 13.02 -12.32
CA HIS A 64 -14.18 14.43 -12.72
C HIS A 64 -13.31 15.35 -11.82
N LEU A 65 -13.40 15.16 -10.49
CA LEU A 65 -12.54 15.88 -9.56
C LEU A 65 -11.05 15.52 -9.74
N GLN A 66 -10.74 14.24 -9.95
CA GLN A 66 -9.39 13.78 -10.25
C GLN A 66 -8.78 14.53 -11.44
N ASP A 67 -9.54 14.64 -12.54
CA ASP A 67 -9.12 15.36 -13.73
C ASP A 67 -8.95 16.87 -13.44
N GLU A 68 -9.86 17.47 -12.69
CA GLU A 68 -9.78 18.86 -12.29
C GLU A 68 -8.52 19.19 -11.50
N TYR A 69 -8.09 18.29 -10.60
CA TYR A 69 -6.86 18.44 -9.83
C TYR A 69 -5.60 17.90 -10.54
N GLY A 70 -5.74 17.32 -11.73
CA GLY A 70 -4.65 16.72 -12.49
C GLY A 70 -3.98 15.55 -11.75
N LEU A 71 -4.77 14.71 -11.07
CA LEU A 71 -4.30 13.58 -10.29
C LEU A 71 -4.49 12.27 -11.06
N ASN A 72 -3.75 11.23 -10.68
CA ASN A 72 -3.85 9.89 -11.25
C ASN A 72 -3.87 8.85 -10.13
N VAL A 73 -4.58 7.75 -10.34
CA VAL A 73 -4.61 6.66 -9.36
C VAL A 73 -3.39 5.77 -9.53
N THR A 74 -2.62 5.61 -8.45
CA THR A 74 -1.52 4.64 -8.34
C THR A 74 -2.07 3.23 -8.32
N SER A 75 -2.93 2.96 -7.33
CA SER A 75 -3.52 1.64 -7.12
C SER A 75 -4.91 1.74 -6.51
N ILE A 76 -5.70 0.69 -6.70
CA ILE A 76 -6.91 0.47 -5.90
C ILE A 76 -6.49 -0.05 -4.53
N GLY A 77 -6.68 0.77 -3.49
CA GLY A 77 -6.40 0.43 -2.09
C GLY A 77 -7.44 -0.53 -1.52
N SER A 78 -7.60 -1.67 -2.14
CA SER A 78 -8.62 -2.64 -1.80
C SER A 78 -8.34 -3.37 -0.49
N PRO A 79 -9.37 -3.88 0.23
CA PRO A 79 -9.20 -4.78 1.36
C PRO A 79 -9.14 -6.26 0.92
N LEU A 80 -8.87 -6.56 -0.35
CA LEU A 80 -8.78 -7.92 -0.83
C LEU A 80 -7.73 -8.72 -0.04
N GLY A 81 -8.12 -9.90 0.47
CA GLY A 81 -7.31 -10.72 1.35
C GLY A 81 -7.49 -10.42 2.85
N LYS A 82 -8.14 -9.32 3.25
CA LYS A 82 -8.51 -9.08 4.66
C LYS A 82 -9.84 -9.80 5.02
N VAL A 83 -9.85 -11.10 4.83
CA VAL A 83 -10.90 -12.03 5.22
C VAL A 83 -10.25 -13.29 5.82
N LYS A 84 -10.98 -14.01 6.66
CA LYS A 84 -10.49 -15.29 7.21
C LYS A 84 -10.23 -16.30 6.09
N LEU A 85 -9.09 -16.97 6.16
CA LEU A 85 -8.74 -18.06 5.24
C LEU A 85 -9.64 -19.28 5.47
N LEU A 86 -9.94 -19.56 6.73
CA LEU A 86 -10.76 -20.68 7.18
C LEU A 86 -12.03 -20.19 7.89
N ASP A 87 -13.11 -20.95 7.76
CA ASP A 87 -14.37 -20.72 8.47
C ASP A 87 -14.29 -21.31 9.88
N VAL A 88 -13.56 -20.63 10.76
CA VAL A 88 -13.36 -21.06 12.15
C VAL A 88 -13.58 -19.92 13.12
N GLU A 89 -14.12 -20.25 14.31
CA GLU A 89 -14.21 -19.31 15.41
C GLU A 89 -12.86 -19.24 16.14
N ASP A 90 -12.21 -18.09 16.07
CA ASP A 90 -10.89 -17.82 16.64
C ASP A 90 -10.86 -16.61 17.58
N GLY A 91 -12.03 -16.08 17.93
CA GLY A 91 -12.21 -14.91 18.82
C GLY A 91 -11.93 -13.57 18.14
N THR A 92 -11.64 -13.53 16.82
CA THR A 92 -11.52 -12.29 16.05
C THR A 92 -12.85 -11.88 15.43
N GLN A 93 -13.00 -10.60 15.09
CA GLN A 93 -14.17 -10.06 14.37
C GLN A 93 -14.01 -10.15 12.84
N ASN A 94 -12.93 -10.77 12.35
CA ASN A 94 -12.67 -10.90 10.92
C ASN A 94 -13.74 -11.79 10.27
N ARG A 95 -14.27 -11.35 9.13
CA ARG A 95 -15.29 -12.12 8.41
C ARG A 95 -14.67 -13.25 7.59
N PHE A 96 -15.41 -14.35 7.45
CA PHE A 96 -15.16 -15.37 6.44
C PHE A 96 -16.03 -15.13 5.22
N VAL A 97 -15.48 -15.39 4.03
CA VAL A 97 -16.24 -15.38 2.76
C VAL A 97 -15.85 -16.63 1.97
N PRO A 98 -16.82 -17.48 1.57
CA PRO A 98 -16.52 -18.64 0.72
C PRO A 98 -15.77 -18.20 -0.55
N PHE A 99 -14.62 -18.78 -0.82
CA PHE A 99 -13.66 -18.26 -1.81
C PHE A 99 -14.24 -18.12 -3.23
N LYS A 100 -15.10 -19.05 -3.66
CA LYS A 100 -15.79 -18.94 -4.96
C LYS A 100 -16.69 -17.69 -5.08
N LYS A 101 -17.22 -17.21 -3.94
CA LYS A 101 -17.98 -15.94 -3.91
C LYS A 101 -17.02 -14.75 -3.87
N TYR A 102 -15.90 -14.92 -3.18
CA TYR A 102 -14.88 -13.90 -3.03
C TYR A 102 -14.21 -13.48 -4.36
N LEU A 103 -14.11 -14.39 -5.32
CA LEU A 103 -13.63 -14.06 -6.67
C LEU A 103 -14.46 -12.99 -7.39
N LYS A 104 -15.73 -12.77 -6.98
CA LYS A 104 -16.53 -11.63 -7.48
C LYS A 104 -16.02 -10.29 -6.95
N ASP A 105 -15.56 -10.26 -5.68
CA ASP A 105 -14.96 -9.06 -5.11
C ASP A 105 -13.63 -8.76 -5.83
N VAL A 106 -12.87 -9.80 -6.20
CA VAL A 106 -11.64 -9.64 -7.01
C VAL A 106 -11.96 -9.05 -8.39
N GLN A 107 -12.98 -9.57 -9.08
CA GLN A 107 -13.41 -9.02 -10.37
C GLN A 107 -13.87 -7.57 -10.23
N GLN A 108 -14.62 -7.24 -9.18
CA GLN A 108 -15.03 -5.86 -8.90
C GLN A 108 -13.83 -4.92 -8.71
N ALA A 109 -12.78 -5.37 -8.03
CA ALA A 109 -11.54 -4.57 -7.90
C ALA A 109 -10.85 -4.36 -9.26
N CYS A 110 -10.90 -5.37 -10.14
CA CYS A 110 -10.42 -5.22 -11.52
C CYS A 110 -11.24 -4.19 -12.31
N ASP A 111 -12.56 -4.23 -12.19
CA ASP A 111 -13.46 -3.27 -12.88
C ASP A 111 -13.21 -1.84 -12.36
N LEU A 112 -12.96 -1.67 -11.06
CA LEU A 112 -12.58 -0.40 -10.47
C LEU A 112 -11.21 0.09 -10.96
N ALA A 113 -10.22 -0.80 -11.07
CA ALA A 113 -8.89 -0.45 -11.59
C ALA A 113 -9.00 0.06 -13.05
N HIS A 114 -9.81 -0.56 -13.86
CA HIS A 114 -10.10 -0.06 -15.22
C HIS A 114 -10.84 1.28 -15.21
N ALA A 115 -11.86 1.42 -14.34
CA ALA A 115 -12.63 2.66 -14.23
C ALA A 115 -11.74 3.85 -13.80
N PHE A 116 -10.73 3.63 -13.00
CA PHE A 116 -9.77 4.65 -12.54
C PHE A 116 -8.44 4.65 -13.32
N GLU A 117 -8.36 3.89 -14.40
CA GLU A 117 -7.20 3.86 -15.31
C GLU A 117 -5.86 3.50 -14.64
N THR A 118 -5.90 2.65 -13.60
CA THR A 118 -4.71 2.12 -12.96
C THR A 118 -4.46 0.65 -13.32
N LYS A 119 -3.21 0.22 -13.24
CA LYS A 119 -2.77 -1.16 -13.46
C LYS A 119 -2.56 -1.94 -12.16
N LEU A 120 -2.70 -1.28 -11.01
CA LEU A 120 -2.33 -1.85 -9.73
C LEU A 120 -3.53 -2.02 -8.80
N ILE A 121 -3.61 -3.18 -8.16
CA ILE A 121 -4.55 -3.47 -7.08
C ILE A 121 -3.73 -3.90 -5.87
N ARG A 122 -3.86 -3.19 -4.74
CA ARG A 122 -3.31 -3.64 -3.47
C ARG A 122 -4.22 -4.70 -2.86
N GLY A 123 -3.61 -5.71 -2.25
CA GLY A 123 -4.31 -6.73 -1.50
C GLY A 123 -3.40 -7.49 -0.53
N PHE A 124 -3.91 -8.51 0.12
CA PHE A 124 -3.33 -9.17 1.27
C PHE A 124 -3.44 -10.70 1.18
N SER A 125 -2.88 -11.42 2.18
CA SER A 125 -2.68 -12.88 2.15
C SER A 125 -3.65 -13.68 3.04
N PHE A 126 -4.76 -13.13 3.45
CA PHE A 126 -5.79 -13.71 4.33
C PHE A 126 -5.38 -13.81 5.81
N TYR A 127 -6.36 -13.63 6.71
CA TYR A 127 -6.18 -13.92 8.13
C TYR A 127 -6.07 -15.41 8.37
N HIS A 128 -4.97 -15.85 8.99
CA HIS A 128 -4.90 -17.19 9.56
C HIS A 128 -5.60 -17.23 10.94
N PRO A 129 -6.04 -18.39 11.44
CA PRO A 129 -6.67 -18.47 12.75
C PRO A 129 -5.76 -17.93 13.86
N LYS A 130 -6.30 -17.11 14.74
CA LYS A 130 -5.54 -16.51 15.85
C LYS A 130 -4.89 -17.61 16.69
N GLY A 131 -3.58 -17.47 16.91
CA GLY A 131 -2.79 -18.41 17.70
C GLY A 131 -2.27 -19.63 16.92
N SER A 132 -2.60 -19.79 15.63
CA SER A 132 -1.96 -20.81 14.77
C SER A 132 -0.66 -20.28 14.15
N ASP A 133 0.21 -21.20 13.72
CA ASP A 133 1.37 -20.84 12.90
C ASP A 133 0.91 -20.52 11.47
N PRO A 134 1.18 -19.32 10.91
CA PRO A 134 0.82 -18.97 9.54
C PRO A 134 1.40 -19.96 8.51
N ARG A 135 2.52 -20.64 8.81
CA ARG A 135 3.13 -21.64 7.92
C ARG A 135 2.23 -22.85 7.64
N GLU A 136 1.37 -23.22 8.59
CA GLU A 136 0.40 -24.31 8.42
C GLU A 136 -0.67 -23.99 7.35
N HIS A 137 -0.81 -22.71 7.00
CA HIS A 137 -1.85 -22.20 6.11
C HIS A 137 -1.32 -21.77 4.73
N LEU A 138 -0.01 -21.87 4.49
CA LEU A 138 0.63 -21.45 3.24
C LEU A 138 0.00 -22.11 2.01
N ALA A 139 -0.18 -23.43 2.03
CA ALA A 139 -0.68 -24.16 0.86
C ALA A 139 -2.05 -23.64 0.38
N GLN A 140 -2.97 -23.36 1.30
CA GLN A 140 -4.29 -22.83 0.94
C GLN A 140 -4.21 -21.37 0.50
N ALA A 141 -3.38 -20.56 1.16
CA ALA A 141 -3.17 -19.16 0.75
C ALA A 141 -2.55 -19.09 -0.65
N ILE A 142 -1.58 -19.94 -0.97
CA ILE A 142 -0.95 -20.04 -2.30
C ILE A 142 -1.99 -20.36 -3.37
N ASP A 143 -2.83 -21.39 -3.15
CA ASP A 143 -3.89 -21.74 -4.09
C ASP A 143 -4.85 -20.57 -4.35
N GLN A 144 -5.31 -19.90 -3.29
CA GLN A 144 -6.24 -18.77 -3.41
C GLN A 144 -5.58 -17.54 -4.03
N LEU A 145 -4.35 -17.22 -3.67
CA LEU A 145 -3.59 -16.11 -4.28
C LEU A 145 -3.31 -16.36 -5.76
N GLY A 146 -3.01 -17.60 -6.15
CA GLY A 146 -2.85 -17.98 -7.55
C GLY A 146 -4.10 -17.73 -8.37
N GLN A 147 -5.28 -18.06 -7.83
CA GLN A 147 -6.55 -17.79 -8.50
C GLN A 147 -6.86 -16.29 -8.57
N ILE A 148 -6.53 -15.50 -7.53
CA ILE A 148 -6.65 -14.02 -7.55
C ILE A 148 -5.72 -13.45 -8.63
N ALA A 149 -4.46 -13.88 -8.67
CA ALA A 149 -3.49 -13.42 -9.65
C ALA A 149 -3.95 -13.74 -11.10
N GLU A 150 -4.55 -14.90 -11.31
CA GLU A 150 -5.11 -15.28 -12.62
C GLU A 150 -6.28 -14.36 -13.04
N VAL A 151 -7.19 -13.97 -12.11
CA VAL A 151 -8.27 -12.99 -12.42
C VAL A 151 -7.66 -11.64 -12.79
N CYS A 152 -6.68 -11.16 -12.03
CA CYS A 152 -5.98 -9.92 -12.34
C CYS A 152 -5.25 -10.00 -13.70
N HIS A 153 -4.59 -11.12 -13.99
CA HIS A 153 -3.88 -11.35 -15.25
C HIS A 153 -4.81 -11.26 -16.48
N ARG A 154 -5.96 -11.92 -16.42
CA ARG A 154 -6.96 -11.85 -17.49
C ARG A 154 -7.51 -10.46 -17.71
N SER A 155 -7.46 -9.63 -16.68
CA SER A 155 -7.87 -8.22 -16.72
C SER A 155 -6.72 -7.29 -17.08
N ASP A 156 -5.52 -7.80 -17.43
CA ASP A 156 -4.31 -7.00 -17.69
C ASP A 156 -3.93 -6.08 -16.51
N LEU A 157 -4.02 -6.61 -15.28
CA LEU A 157 -3.75 -5.92 -14.04
C LEU A 157 -2.71 -6.67 -13.20
N THR A 158 -2.13 -5.98 -12.22
CA THR A 158 -1.13 -6.53 -11.29
C THR A 158 -1.67 -6.45 -9.85
N TYR A 159 -1.66 -7.59 -9.16
CA TYR A 159 -1.99 -7.69 -7.74
C TYR A 159 -0.72 -7.48 -6.89
N GLY A 160 -0.73 -6.48 -6.03
CA GLY A 160 0.33 -6.22 -5.06
C GLY A 160 -0.01 -6.85 -3.73
N LEU A 161 0.75 -7.85 -3.33
CA LEU A 161 0.61 -8.55 -2.05
C LEU A 161 1.38 -7.78 -0.97
N GLU A 162 0.67 -7.12 -0.08
CA GLU A 162 1.25 -6.36 1.03
C GLU A 162 1.58 -7.27 2.22
N VAL A 163 2.78 -7.08 2.79
CA VAL A 163 3.13 -7.66 4.09
C VAL A 163 2.32 -6.98 5.20
N GLU A 164 1.59 -7.76 6.00
CA GLU A 164 0.72 -7.20 7.04
C GLU A 164 0.59 -8.18 8.20
N ALA A 165 0.64 -7.67 9.44
CA ALA A 165 0.46 -8.45 10.65
C ALA A 165 -0.86 -9.27 10.66
N ASN A 166 -0.89 -10.36 11.40
CA ASN A 166 -2.05 -11.26 11.56
C ASN A 166 -2.46 -12.04 10.31
N LEU A 167 -1.80 -11.84 9.17
CA LEU A 167 -2.09 -12.52 7.92
C LEU A 167 -1.11 -13.68 7.68
N VAL A 168 -1.41 -14.57 6.74
CA VAL A 168 -0.48 -15.63 6.36
C VAL A 168 0.87 -15.07 5.94
N GLY A 169 0.90 -13.96 5.19
CA GLY A 169 2.10 -13.20 4.81
C GLY A 169 2.42 -12.09 5.81
N GLN A 170 2.46 -12.38 7.10
CA GLN A 170 2.71 -11.35 8.13
C GLN A 170 4.17 -10.92 8.24
N THR A 171 5.09 -11.66 7.64
CA THR A 171 6.53 -11.35 7.64
C THR A 171 7.09 -11.39 6.22
N GLY A 172 8.27 -10.78 6.01
CA GLY A 172 8.88 -10.72 4.69
C GLY A 172 9.26 -12.09 4.13
N ASP A 173 9.72 -13.00 4.97
CA ASP A 173 10.04 -14.37 4.56
C ASP A 173 8.78 -15.15 4.15
N LEU A 174 7.65 -14.97 4.85
CA LEU A 174 6.38 -15.59 4.48
C LEU A 174 5.81 -15.00 3.18
N CYS A 175 5.86 -13.68 3.01
CA CYS A 175 5.47 -13.05 1.75
C CYS A 175 6.35 -13.51 0.57
N ALA A 176 7.66 -13.64 0.79
CA ALA A 176 8.59 -14.13 -0.22
C ALA A 176 8.29 -15.59 -0.60
N GLU A 177 7.94 -16.42 0.37
CA GLU A 177 7.55 -17.81 0.14
C GLU A 177 6.24 -17.91 -0.64
N LEU A 178 5.21 -17.14 -0.25
CA LEU A 178 3.94 -17.03 -0.98
C LEU A 178 4.19 -16.61 -2.44
N TYR A 179 4.94 -15.53 -2.66
CA TYR A 179 5.27 -15.02 -3.99
C TYR A 179 5.97 -16.06 -4.85
N LYS A 180 6.99 -16.74 -4.28
CA LYS A 180 7.76 -17.76 -4.99
C LYS A 180 6.93 -18.98 -5.38
N GLN A 181 6.01 -19.41 -4.50
CA GLN A 181 5.21 -20.62 -4.74
C GLN A 181 3.98 -20.34 -5.60
N VAL A 182 3.39 -19.14 -5.52
CA VAL A 182 2.34 -18.70 -6.47
C VAL A 182 2.90 -18.62 -7.88
N ASP A 183 4.13 -18.14 -8.04
CA ASP A 183 4.88 -18.05 -9.30
C ASP A 183 4.04 -17.57 -10.49
N HIS A 184 3.39 -16.41 -10.31
CA HIS A 184 2.45 -15.88 -11.29
C HIS A 184 2.86 -14.47 -11.77
N PRO A 185 2.82 -14.18 -13.09
CA PRO A 185 3.29 -12.89 -13.62
C PRO A 185 2.47 -11.68 -13.15
N ALA A 186 1.23 -11.85 -12.73
CA ALA A 186 0.36 -10.77 -12.27
C ALA A 186 0.44 -10.50 -10.76
N ILE A 187 1.37 -11.10 -10.02
CA ILE A 187 1.59 -10.80 -8.60
C ILE A 187 2.94 -10.11 -8.40
N VAL A 188 2.99 -9.18 -7.49
CA VAL A 188 4.21 -8.54 -6.97
C VAL A 188 4.05 -8.33 -5.46
N LEU A 189 5.13 -7.99 -4.76
CA LEU A 189 5.11 -7.72 -3.33
C LEU A 189 5.10 -6.22 -3.05
N ILE A 190 4.41 -5.84 -1.98
CA ILE A 190 4.46 -4.49 -1.38
C ILE A 190 5.13 -4.62 -0.02
N PHE A 191 6.25 -3.96 0.15
CA PHE A 191 6.91 -3.90 1.45
C PHE A 191 6.41 -2.69 2.24
N ASP A 192 6.00 -2.95 3.49
CA ASP A 192 5.66 -1.96 4.50
C ASP A 192 6.48 -2.24 5.77
N GLY A 193 7.43 -1.36 6.08
CA GLY A 193 8.35 -1.55 7.21
C GLY A 193 7.64 -1.47 8.56
N ALA A 194 6.64 -0.60 8.70
CA ALA A 194 5.92 -0.45 9.97
C ALA A 194 5.14 -1.72 10.32
N ASN A 195 4.57 -2.41 9.33
CA ASN A 195 3.84 -3.66 9.56
C ASN A 195 4.75 -4.78 10.08
N ILE A 196 6.05 -4.70 9.84
CA ILE A 196 7.06 -5.57 10.45
C ILE A 196 7.41 -5.07 11.87
N VAL A 197 7.71 -3.77 12.02
CA VAL A 197 8.11 -3.16 13.30
C VAL A 197 7.04 -3.35 14.37
N THR A 198 5.76 -3.22 14.05
CA THR A 198 4.64 -3.40 15.01
C THR A 198 4.59 -4.80 15.63
N GLN A 199 5.25 -5.78 15.02
CA GLN A 199 5.41 -7.14 15.53
C GLN A 199 6.63 -7.28 16.48
N GLY A 200 7.30 -6.17 16.81
CA GLY A 200 8.46 -6.14 17.71
C GLY A 200 9.80 -6.40 17.01
N TYR A 201 9.88 -6.21 15.69
CA TYR A 201 11.14 -6.25 14.95
C TYR A 201 11.91 -4.93 15.11
N ASN A 202 13.22 -4.99 15.19
CA ASN A 202 14.10 -3.81 15.11
C ASN A 202 14.51 -3.51 13.66
N ALA A 203 15.23 -2.39 13.44
CA ALA A 203 15.61 -1.94 12.11
C ALA A 203 16.45 -2.97 11.32
N SER A 204 17.40 -3.65 11.95
CA SER A 204 18.21 -4.67 11.27
C SER A 204 17.38 -5.88 10.87
N GLU A 205 16.52 -6.34 11.75
CA GLU A 205 15.61 -7.46 11.48
C GLU A 205 14.57 -7.09 10.42
N THR A 206 14.06 -5.85 10.44
CA THR A 206 13.15 -5.32 9.40
C THR A 206 13.83 -5.27 8.03
N PHE A 207 15.12 -4.91 8.01
CA PHE A 207 15.92 -4.95 6.78
C PHE A 207 16.11 -6.38 6.25
N GLU A 208 16.30 -7.38 7.10
CA GLU A 208 16.33 -8.80 6.65
C GLU A 208 15.00 -9.23 6.05
N GLN A 209 13.87 -8.79 6.61
CA GLN A 209 12.54 -9.05 6.05
C GLN A 209 12.36 -8.37 4.67
N TYR A 210 12.85 -7.15 4.52
CA TYR A 210 12.90 -6.47 3.23
C TYR A 210 13.75 -7.24 2.22
N LEU A 211 14.94 -7.70 2.60
CA LEU A 211 15.83 -8.47 1.70
C LEU A 211 15.17 -9.76 1.22
N ALA A 212 14.41 -10.44 2.07
CA ALA A 212 13.65 -11.63 1.66
C ALA A 212 12.61 -11.30 0.57
N MET A 213 11.90 -10.17 0.70
CA MET A 213 10.88 -9.73 -0.26
C MET A 213 11.45 -9.11 -1.54
N LYS A 214 12.68 -8.61 -1.50
CA LYS A 214 13.30 -7.82 -2.58
C LYS A 214 13.16 -8.42 -3.98
N PRO A 215 13.29 -9.74 -4.21
CA PRO A 215 13.14 -10.32 -5.55
C PRO A 215 11.76 -10.15 -6.19
N GLY A 216 10.71 -10.00 -5.38
CA GLY A 216 9.32 -9.88 -5.82
C GLY A 216 8.73 -8.47 -5.71
N LEU A 217 9.48 -7.49 -5.24
CA LEU A 217 8.96 -6.15 -4.97
C LEU A 217 8.44 -5.46 -6.23
N GLY A 218 7.23 -4.89 -6.12
CA GLY A 218 6.61 -4.00 -7.10
C GLY A 218 6.72 -2.52 -6.70
N TRP A 219 6.40 -2.22 -5.44
CA TRP A 219 6.51 -0.87 -4.87
C TRP A 219 6.64 -0.93 -3.34
N LEU A 220 6.84 0.22 -2.71
CA LEU A 220 6.96 0.34 -1.26
C LEU A 220 5.82 1.20 -0.70
N HIS A 221 5.24 0.77 0.43
CA HIS A 221 4.53 1.66 1.33
C HIS A 221 5.52 2.32 2.28
N ILE A 222 5.38 3.61 2.45
CA ILE A 222 6.23 4.41 3.34
C ILE A 222 5.42 4.76 4.58
N LYS A 223 5.56 3.91 5.56
CA LYS A 223 4.97 3.99 6.89
C LYS A 223 6.01 3.61 7.91
N ASP A 224 6.05 4.27 9.05
CA ASP A 224 7.01 3.93 10.09
C ASP A 224 6.34 3.93 11.47
N TYR A 225 6.93 3.15 12.34
CA TYR A 225 6.45 2.95 13.70
C TYR A 225 7.64 2.98 14.66
N ARG A 226 7.43 3.55 15.85
CA ARG A 226 8.42 3.52 16.92
C ARG A 226 7.95 2.62 18.03
N ASN A 227 8.61 1.51 18.25
CA ASN A 227 8.28 0.61 19.33
C ASN A 227 8.54 1.27 20.70
N PRO A 228 7.61 1.19 21.65
CA PRO A 228 7.86 1.54 23.03
C PRO A 228 9.06 0.75 23.58
N PRO A 229 9.84 1.33 24.52
CA PRO A 229 10.93 0.61 25.17
C PRO A 229 10.45 -0.70 25.80
N GLY A 230 11.15 -1.80 25.53
CA GLY A 230 10.81 -3.13 26.07
C GLY A 230 9.74 -3.88 25.27
N THR A 231 9.32 -3.40 24.10
CA THR A 231 8.43 -4.16 23.21
C THR A 231 9.01 -5.53 22.91
N GLN A 232 8.21 -6.58 23.11
CA GLN A 232 8.59 -7.95 22.82
C GLN A 232 8.05 -8.38 21.45
N ARG A 233 8.71 -9.37 20.84
CA ARG A 233 8.22 -10.03 19.63
C ARG A 233 6.83 -10.62 19.87
N THR A 234 5.92 -10.40 18.94
CA THR A 234 4.58 -10.95 18.98
C THR A 234 4.22 -11.59 17.64
N THR A 235 3.41 -12.63 17.70
CA THR A 235 2.82 -13.29 16.52
C THR A 235 1.40 -12.79 16.22
N HIS A 236 0.87 -11.93 17.11
CA HIS A 236 -0.43 -11.32 16.93
C HIS A 236 -0.41 -9.87 17.42
N VAL A 237 -0.75 -8.96 16.55
CA VAL A 237 -0.79 -7.51 16.80
C VAL A 237 -2.23 -7.10 17.09
N ASP A 238 -2.43 -6.36 18.18
CA ASP A 238 -3.67 -5.61 18.41
C ASP A 238 -3.56 -4.28 17.64
N GLU A 239 -4.12 -4.27 16.44
CA GLU A 239 -4.01 -3.15 15.51
C GLU A 239 -4.70 -1.87 16.04
N GLU A 240 -5.76 -2.01 16.86
CA GLU A 240 -6.45 -0.87 17.49
C GLU A 240 -5.60 -0.22 18.60
N ALA A 241 -4.65 -0.95 19.17
CA ALA A 241 -3.73 -0.44 20.18
C ALA A 241 -2.54 0.32 19.62
N LEU A 242 -2.32 0.30 18.29
CA LEU A 242 -1.19 0.96 17.65
C LEU A 242 -1.34 2.49 17.67
N LYS A 243 -0.38 3.19 18.31
CA LYS A 243 -0.44 4.65 18.54
C LYS A 243 0.88 5.39 18.26
N HIS A 244 1.95 4.67 17.90
CA HIS A 244 3.29 5.24 17.81
C HIS A 244 3.79 5.31 16.36
N PHE A 245 2.87 5.57 15.42
CA PHE A 245 3.24 5.86 14.03
C PHE A 245 3.96 7.21 13.96
N VAL A 246 5.04 7.24 13.22
CA VAL A 246 5.94 8.39 13.08
C VAL A 246 6.39 8.57 11.63
N PRO A 247 6.91 9.76 11.26
CA PRO A 247 7.55 9.93 9.96
C PRO A 247 8.73 8.97 9.75
N CYS A 248 8.97 8.57 8.51
CA CYS A 248 9.92 7.51 8.13
C CYS A 248 11.40 7.80 8.45
N ASP A 249 11.76 9.03 8.80
CA ASP A 249 13.11 9.42 9.17
C ASP A 249 13.41 9.28 10.68
N ILE A 250 12.39 8.90 11.50
CA ILE A 250 12.54 8.82 12.95
C ILE A 250 11.95 7.56 13.59
N GLY A 251 11.44 6.61 12.80
CA GLY A 251 10.89 5.34 13.27
C GLY A 251 11.94 4.21 13.30
N ASP A 252 11.46 3.00 13.55
CA ASP A 252 12.30 1.82 13.76
C ASP A 252 12.35 0.88 12.52
N SER A 253 11.72 1.25 11.38
CA SER A 253 11.78 0.44 10.16
C SER A 253 13.14 0.45 9.46
N GLY A 254 13.98 1.47 9.72
CA GLY A 254 15.29 1.58 9.08
C GLY A 254 15.22 1.99 7.61
N HIS A 255 14.30 2.89 7.24
CA HIS A 255 14.07 3.31 5.85
C HIS A 255 15.32 3.80 5.13
N GLU A 256 16.26 4.48 5.82
CA GLU A 256 17.52 4.89 5.19
C GLU A 256 18.29 3.68 4.63
N MET A 257 18.43 2.63 5.43
CA MET A 257 19.15 1.42 5.04
C MET A 257 18.44 0.70 3.90
N ILE A 258 17.13 0.57 4.01
CA ILE A 258 16.26 -0.05 2.98
C ILE A 258 16.36 0.70 1.66
N LEU A 259 16.18 2.01 1.66
CA LEU A 259 16.18 2.84 0.46
C LEU A 259 17.58 2.93 -0.18
N ARG A 260 18.65 2.92 0.63
CA ARG A 260 20.03 2.86 0.16
C ARG A 260 20.31 1.57 -0.65
N ASP A 261 19.81 0.43 -0.18
CA ASP A 261 19.91 -0.84 -0.89
C ASP A 261 18.94 -0.91 -2.10
N PHE A 262 17.67 -0.48 -1.91
CA PHE A 262 16.64 -0.52 -2.96
C PHE A 262 16.99 0.33 -4.16
N LYS A 263 17.73 1.43 -3.98
CA LYS A 263 18.23 2.33 -5.02
C LYS A 263 18.83 1.57 -6.22
N GLY A 264 19.63 0.53 -5.95
CA GLY A 264 20.26 -0.28 -7.00
C GLY A 264 19.27 -1.11 -7.82
N SER A 265 18.08 -1.37 -7.29
CA SER A 265 17.03 -2.16 -7.94
C SER A 265 16.09 -1.32 -8.82
N ILE A 266 16.00 -0.01 -8.59
CA ILE A 266 15.03 0.89 -9.23
C ILE A 266 15.09 0.82 -10.77
N PRO A 267 16.23 0.93 -11.46
CA PRO A 267 16.24 0.95 -12.92
C PRO A 267 15.68 -0.33 -13.55
N LYS A 268 16.02 -1.48 -12.99
CA LYS A 268 15.52 -2.78 -13.48
C LYS A 268 14.03 -2.94 -13.20
N LEU A 269 13.59 -2.56 -12.00
CA LEU A 269 12.19 -2.63 -11.62
C LEU A 269 11.33 -1.69 -12.46
N GLU A 270 11.75 -0.44 -12.64
CA GLU A 270 11.08 0.54 -13.49
C GLU A 270 10.88 0.01 -14.91
N ALA A 271 11.93 -0.55 -15.52
CA ALA A 271 11.83 -1.14 -16.85
C ALA A 271 10.82 -2.31 -16.89
N THR A 272 10.70 -3.08 -15.82
CA THR A 272 9.73 -4.17 -15.72
C THR A 272 8.30 -3.65 -15.55
N LEU A 273 8.10 -2.64 -14.72
CA LEU A 273 6.79 -2.02 -14.48
C LEU A 273 6.28 -1.30 -15.74
N LYS A 274 7.14 -0.56 -16.43
CA LYS A 274 6.79 0.12 -17.70
C LYS A 274 6.31 -0.85 -18.78
N ARG A 275 6.87 -2.05 -18.87
CA ARG A 275 6.37 -3.10 -19.81
C ARG A 275 4.96 -3.58 -19.48
N ARG A 276 4.49 -3.36 -18.25
CA ARG A 276 3.12 -3.67 -17.81
C ARG A 276 2.18 -2.46 -17.89
N GLY A 277 2.65 -1.33 -18.46
CA GLY A 277 1.88 -0.08 -18.53
C GLY A 277 1.83 0.70 -17.21
N ILE A 278 2.70 0.37 -16.24
CA ILE A 278 2.84 1.09 -14.98
C ILE A 278 3.91 2.17 -15.16
N PRO A 279 3.67 3.44 -14.79
CA PRO A 279 4.53 4.56 -15.18
C PRO A 279 5.93 4.54 -14.55
N GLY A 280 6.10 3.87 -13.42
CA GLY A 280 7.39 3.77 -12.73
C GLY A 280 7.29 3.05 -11.40
N VAL A 281 8.31 3.22 -10.56
CA VAL A 281 8.37 2.66 -9.21
C VAL A 281 7.72 3.63 -8.24
N PHE A 282 6.66 3.21 -7.56
CA PHE A 282 5.95 4.03 -6.60
C PHE A 282 6.50 3.89 -5.17
N PHE A 283 6.57 5.02 -4.46
CA PHE A 283 6.66 5.09 -3.01
C PHE A 283 5.37 5.71 -2.51
N ASP A 284 4.55 4.91 -1.84
CA ASP A 284 3.18 5.25 -1.46
C ASP A 284 3.10 5.55 0.04
N LEU A 285 2.88 6.81 0.38
CA LEU A 285 2.84 7.27 1.77
C LEU A 285 1.55 6.79 2.47
N GLU A 286 1.72 6.08 3.59
CA GLU A 286 0.65 5.63 4.49
C GLU A 286 0.99 5.95 5.95
N PRO A 287 1.19 7.21 6.34
CA PRO A 287 1.95 7.54 7.55
C PRO A 287 1.22 7.34 8.88
N HIS A 288 -0.09 7.36 8.96
CA HIS A 288 -0.92 7.18 10.18
C HIS A 288 -0.52 8.05 11.39
N VAL A 289 0.18 9.18 11.19
CA VAL A 289 0.87 9.93 12.27
C VAL A 289 -0.06 10.56 13.32
N ARG A 290 -1.37 10.57 13.10
CA ARG A 290 -2.35 11.07 14.09
C ARG A 290 -3.22 9.98 14.71
N GLY A 291 -3.01 8.77 14.32
CA GLY A 291 -3.75 7.61 14.80
C GLY A 291 -4.18 6.70 13.67
N GLY A 292 -4.58 5.54 14.01
CA GLY A 292 -5.11 4.60 13.05
C GLY A 292 -5.01 3.19 13.56
N GLY A 293 -6.07 2.47 13.55
CA GLY A 293 -6.11 1.04 13.47
C GLY A 293 -6.08 0.64 12.00
N GLN A 294 -6.21 -0.63 11.77
CA GLN A 294 -6.13 -1.30 10.48
C GLN A 294 -6.97 -0.66 9.34
N PHE A 295 -8.08 -0.02 9.66
CA PHE A 295 -9.03 0.54 8.69
C PHE A 295 -9.21 2.04 8.77
N GLY A 296 -8.46 2.72 9.63
CA GLY A 296 -8.71 4.10 9.96
C GLY A 296 -7.50 5.01 10.00
N GLY A 297 -6.38 4.60 9.41
CA GLY A 297 -5.16 5.40 9.36
C GLY A 297 -5.42 6.82 8.92
N PHE A 298 -4.82 7.76 9.63
CA PHE A 298 -5.13 9.15 9.46
C PHE A 298 -3.96 10.05 9.85
N SER A 299 -3.68 11.01 9.02
CA SER A 299 -2.58 11.98 9.20
C SER A 299 -3.04 13.43 9.15
N GLY A 300 -4.07 13.73 8.36
CA GLY A 300 -4.45 15.10 8.00
C GLY A 300 -3.45 15.75 7.04
N PRO A 301 -3.78 16.91 6.47
CA PRO A 301 -2.92 17.57 5.49
C PRO A 301 -1.56 17.98 6.05
N ASP A 302 -1.51 18.39 7.30
CA ASP A 302 -0.28 18.74 8.01
C ASP A 302 0.57 17.52 8.37
N GLY A 303 -0.05 16.42 8.82
CA GLY A 303 0.65 15.16 9.11
C GLY A 303 1.18 14.49 7.86
N LEU A 304 0.40 14.45 6.78
CA LEU A 304 0.87 13.93 5.49
C LEU A 304 2.00 14.81 4.93
N GLY A 305 1.90 16.13 5.03
CA GLY A 305 2.97 17.04 4.63
C GLY A 305 4.26 16.86 5.44
N LEU A 306 4.14 16.55 6.74
CA LEU A 306 5.30 16.20 7.58
C LEU A 306 5.95 14.88 7.10
N ALA A 307 5.15 13.85 6.86
CA ALA A 307 5.63 12.55 6.39
C ALA A 307 6.28 12.64 5.00
N LEU A 308 5.70 13.43 4.09
CA LEU A 308 6.29 13.69 2.76
C LEU A 308 7.65 14.37 2.88
N ARG A 309 7.79 15.40 3.71
CA ARG A 309 9.10 16.07 3.94
C ARG A 309 10.14 15.11 4.53
N ALA A 310 9.72 14.22 5.44
CA ALA A 310 10.60 13.20 6.00
C ALA A 310 11.10 12.24 4.91
N LEU A 311 10.20 11.77 4.04
CA LEU A 311 10.58 10.92 2.92
C LEU A 311 11.53 11.65 1.96
N CYS A 312 11.21 12.87 1.53
CA CYS A 312 12.06 13.67 0.65
C CYS A 312 13.48 13.82 1.24
N LYS A 313 13.59 14.13 2.53
CA LYS A 313 14.88 14.21 3.23
C LYS A 313 15.68 12.91 3.16
N VAL A 314 15.04 11.76 3.35
CA VAL A 314 15.74 10.45 3.24
C VAL A 314 16.14 10.18 1.79
N LEU A 315 15.27 10.48 0.80
CA LEU A 315 15.56 10.31 -0.62
C LEU A 315 16.74 11.17 -1.08
N ASP A 316 16.77 12.44 -0.67
CA ASP A 316 17.88 13.37 -0.95
C ASP A 316 19.20 12.83 -0.38
N TYR A 317 19.15 12.34 0.86
CA TYR A 317 20.33 11.79 1.54
C TYR A 317 20.85 10.51 0.88
N VAL A 318 19.99 9.58 0.47
CA VAL A 318 20.41 8.34 -0.22
C VAL A 318 20.68 8.56 -1.71
N GLY A 319 20.22 9.69 -2.27
CA GLY A 319 20.42 10.07 -3.68
C GLY A 319 19.51 9.30 -4.64
N ILE A 320 18.23 9.19 -4.28
CA ILE A 320 17.13 8.76 -5.16
C ILE A 320 16.41 10.03 -5.61
N ASP A 321 16.15 10.16 -6.92
CA ASP A 321 15.45 11.29 -7.50
C ASP A 321 13.93 11.11 -7.44
N TYR A 322 13.20 12.20 -7.31
CA TYR A 322 11.74 12.25 -7.31
C TYR A 322 11.28 13.59 -7.89
N HIS A 323 10.00 13.72 -8.19
CA HIS A 323 9.42 14.97 -8.64
C HIS A 323 8.15 15.27 -7.84
N LEU A 324 8.06 16.48 -7.32
CA LEU A 324 6.82 17.08 -6.83
C LEU A 324 6.47 18.21 -7.80
N ARG A 325 5.22 18.26 -8.23
CA ARG A 325 4.76 19.33 -9.11
C ARG A 325 4.91 20.68 -8.42
N ASP A 326 5.47 21.62 -9.13
CA ASP A 326 5.50 23.00 -8.70
C ASP A 326 4.21 23.77 -9.09
N TYR A 327 4.19 25.06 -8.83
CA TYR A 327 3.04 25.90 -9.14
C TYR A 327 2.72 25.91 -10.64
N ASP A 328 3.72 25.98 -11.49
CA ASP A 328 3.53 26.06 -12.94
C ASP A 328 3.00 24.72 -13.50
N ASP A 329 3.48 23.60 -13.01
CA ASP A 329 2.95 22.27 -13.33
C ASP A 329 1.47 22.14 -12.95
N ILE A 330 1.10 22.64 -11.75
CA ILE A 330 -0.27 22.59 -11.24
C ILE A 330 -1.20 23.46 -12.09
N VAL A 331 -0.77 24.68 -12.40
CA VAL A 331 -1.51 25.62 -13.27
C VAL A 331 -1.72 25.02 -14.66
N ALA A 332 -0.64 24.51 -15.27
CA ALA A 332 -0.72 23.89 -16.59
C ALA A 332 -1.67 22.67 -16.61
N SER A 333 -1.66 21.86 -15.57
CA SER A 333 -2.56 20.69 -15.47
C SER A 333 -4.03 21.07 -15.34
N ARG A 334 -4.33 22.28 -14.87
CA ARG A 334 -5.69 22.82 -14.75
C ARG A 334 -6.15 23.61 -15.98
N GLY A 335 -5.30 23.78 -16.99
CA GLY A 335 -5.59 24.53 -18.19
C GLY A 335 -5.69 26.06 -17.98
N LEU A 336 -5.01 26.60 -16.96
CA LEU A 336 -4.98 28.03 -16.62
C LEU A 336 -3.77 28.74 -17.22
#